data_583aad2a1593a34626adb7e5a6d5a1b5
#
_entry.id   583aad2a1593a34626adb7e5a6d5a1b5
#
_cell.length_a   1.000
_cell.length_b   1.000
_cell.length_c   1.000
_cell.angle_alpha   90.00
_cell.angle_beta   90.00
_cell.angle_gamma   90.00
#
_symmetry.space_group_name_H-M   'P 1'
#
loop_
_entity.id
_entity.type
_entity.pdbx_description
1 polymer ?
#
loop_
_entity_poly.entity_id
_entity_poly.type
_entity_poly.pdbx_seq_one_letter_code
_entity_poly.pdbx_strand_id
1 'polypeptide(L)'
;MENKPDGRRVRMTKMLLKNALIDIMKTKSIHLISIKEICEEADVNRSTFYRHYNTQYDLYDEIIDDISNDIGAIYKDDYTTVDFLTKVLEYIESKRDTFLVILSDNGKLSLGEAFVIFTDRFIDHNNTSELVTYVMEFIAAGLTSTIWSWLKKENRRPASDVARMLHNLMMHGLGRVARLSGFIREMKDNEEQ
;
A
#
# COMPACT_ATOMS: atom_id res chain seq x y z
N MET A 1 -15.62 14.86 24.46
CA MET A 1 -14.17 14.65 24.57
C MET A 1 -13.46 15.94 24.24
N GLU A 2 -12.91 16.61 25.23
CA GLU A 2 -12.22 17.90 25.06
C GLU A 2 -10.99 17.74 24.19
N ASN A 3 -10.99 18.43 23.08
CA ASN A 3 -9.85 18.51 22.15
C ASN A 3 -8.81 19.45 22.76
N LYS A 4 -7.94 18.94 23.65
CA LYS A 4 -6.90 19.74 24.30
C LYS A 4 -6.04 20.41 23.22
N PRO A 5 -5.70 21.72 23.35
CA PRO A 5 -4.89 22.47 22.36
C PRO A 5 -3.56 21.80 22.03
N ASP A 6 -3.00 21.06 22.97
CA ASP A 6 -1.74 20.32 22.85
C ASP A 6 -1.86 19.14 21.85
N GLY A 7 -2.97 18.38 21.87
CA GLY A 7 -3.17 17.27 20.97
C GLY A 7 -3.34 17.68 19.49
N ARG A 8 -3.90 18.86 19.21
CA ARG A 8 -4.03 19.38 17.84
C ARG A 8 -2.67 19.80 17.28
N ARG A 9 -1.85 20.45 18.09
CA ARG A 9 -0.52 20.89 17.71
C ARG A 9 0.40 19.71 17.42
N VAL A 10 0.35 18.68 18.27
CA VAL A 10 1.09 17.42 18.07
C VAL A 10 0.68 16.74 16.75
N ARG A 11 -0.63 16.58 16.49
CA ARG A 11 -1.12 15.98 15.24
C ARG A 11 -0.64 16.76 14.01
N MET A 12 -0.71 18.10 14.05
CA MET A 12 -0.24 18.94 12.94
C MET A 12 1.26 18.75 12.70
N THR A 13 2.09 18.76 13.77
CA THR A 13 3.53 18.52 13.67
C THR A 13 3.85 17.17 13.06
N LYS A 14 3.21 16.10 13.53
CA LYS A 14 3.39 14.75 12.98
C LYS A 14 3.00 14.68 11.51
N MET A 15 1.89 15.32 11.12
CA MET A 15 1.45 15.38 9.72
C MET A 15 2.49 16.10 8.83
N LEU A 16 3.05 17.24 9.28
CA LEU A 16 4.07 17.96 8.53
C LEU A 16 5.33 17.10 8.34
N LEU A 17 5.79 16.42 9.39
CA LEU A 17 6.95 15.54 9.31
C LEU A 17 6.72 14.34 8.39
N LYS A 18 5.52 13.72 8.44
CA LYS A 18 5.14 12.61 7.54
C LYS A 18 5.13 13.05 6.07
N ASN A 19 4.53 14.19 5.78
CA ASN A 19 4.48 14.74 4.43
C ASN A 19 5.90 15.05 3.91
N ALA A 20 6.73 15.71 4.71
CA ALA A 20 8.10 16.03 4.35
C ALA A 20 8.92 14.77 4.05
N LEU A 21 8.79 13.71 4.86
CA LEU A 21 9.48 12.45 4.59
C LEU A 21 9.04 11.85 3.24
N ILE A 22 7.74 11.78 2.96
CA ILE A 22 7.21 11.26 1.69
C ILE A 22 7.69 12.12 0.50
N ASP A 23 7.71 13.44 0.63
CA ASP A 23 8.16 14.34 -0.43
C ASP A 23 9.65 14.14 -0.77
N ILE A 24 10.52 14.01 0.23
CA ILE A 24 11.95 13.72 0.03
C ILE A 24 12.12 12.31 -0.58
N MET A 25 11.33 11.33 -0.14
CA MET A 25 11.39 9.95 -0.64
C MET A 25 10.98 9.81 -2.11
N LYS A 26 10.33 10.80 -2.73
CA LYS A 26 10.07 10.80 -4.19
C LYS A 26 11.36 10.71 -5.02
N THR A 27 12.47 11.21 -4.47
CA THR A 27 13.75 11.29 -5.20
C THR A 27 14.91 10.61 -4.49
N LYS A 28 14.75 10.19 -3.23
CA LYS A 28 15.83 9.71 -2.38
C LYS A 28 15.38 8.55 -1.53
N SER A 29 16.20 7.48 -1.45
CA SER A 29 15.92 6.36 -0.56
C SER A 29 15.95 6.78 0.91
N ILE A 30 15.06 6.21 1.72
CA ILE A 30 14.95 6.48 3.17
C ILE A 30 16.28 6.30 3.90
N HIS A 31 17.14 5.36 3.47
CA HIS A 31 18.45 5.11 4.07
C HIS A 31 19.42 6.29 3.93
N LEU A 32 19.18 7.15 2.95
CA LEU A 32 20.02 8.32 2.65
C LEU A 32 19.46 9.63 3.20
N ILE A 33 18.23 9.60 3.78
CA ILE A 33 17.54 10.78 4.29
C ILE A 33 18.00 11.04 5.73
N SER A 34 18.43 12.26 6.01
CA SER A 34 18.78 12.69 7.36
C SER A 34 17.59 13.35 8.06
N ILE A 35 17.57 13.27 9.41
CA ILE A 35 16.59 13.99 10.23
C ILE A 35 16.67 15.51 9.99
N LYS A 36 17.85 16.01 9.63
CA LYS A 36 18.03 17.43 9.29
C LYS A 36 17.17 17.82 8.08
N GLU A 37 17.25 17.05 6.99
CA GLU A 37 16.49 17.29 5.77
C GLU A 37 14.98 17.23 6.03
N ILE A 38 14.53 16.23 6.79
CA ILE A 38 13.10 16.10 7.15
C ILE A 38 12.61 17.33 7.91
N CYS A 39 13.41 17.81 8.88
CA CYS A 39 13.04 18.96 9.70
C CYS A 39 13.06 20.28 8.90
N GLU A 40 14.00 20.44 7.98
CA GLU A 40 14.08 21.59 7.08
C GLU A 40 12.89 21.62 6.12
N GLU A 41 12.56 20.49 5.50
CA GLU A 41 11.39 20.36 4.61
C GLU A 41 10.06 20.57 5.32
N ALA A 42 9.94 20.07 6.56
CA ALA A 42 8.72 20.21 7.37
C ALA A 42 8.57 21.58 8.05
N ASP A 43 9.58 22.44 8.01
CA ASP A 43 9.69 23.66 8.84
C ASP A 43 9.48 23.38 10.34
N VAL A 44 10.11 22.30 10.84
CA VAL A 44 10.00 21.82 12.22
C VAL A 44 11.39 21.78 12.87
N ASN A 45 11.47 22.23 14.12
CA ASN A 45 12.75 22.16 14.85
C ASN A 45 13.11 20.71 15.18
N ARG A 46 14.42 20.36 15.09
CA ARG A 46 14.94 19.02 15.43
C ARG A 46 14.57 18.57 16.85
N SER A 47 14.57 19.47 17.83
CA SER A 47 14.15 19.14 19.19
C SER A 47 12.69 18.70 19.25
N THR A 48 11.84 19.22 18.35
CA THR A 48 10.45 18.80 18.19
C THR A 48 10.34 17.43 17.52
N PHE A 49 11.18 17.15 16.52
CA PHE A 49 11.28 15.81 15.93
C PHE A 49 11.60 14.76 16.98
N TYR A 50 12.70 14.95 17.73
CA TYR A 50 13.17 14.00 18.75
C TYR A 50 12.22 13.83 19.94
N ARG A 51 11.21 14.67 20.07
CA ARG A 51 10.14 14.48 21.06
C ARG A 51 9.14 13.40 20.64
N HIS A 52 9.11 13.05 19.35
CA HIS A 52 8.15 12.10 18.77
C HIS A 52 8.79 10.87 18.17
N TYR A 53 10.00 11.00 17.61
CA TYR A 53 10.70 9.95 16.86
C TYR A 53 12.19 9.97 17.19
N ASN A 54 12.84 8.80 17.23
CA ASN A 54 14.29 8.70 17.40
C ASN A 54 15.01 8.71 16.05
N THR A 55 14.39 8.12 15.03
CA THR A 55 14.94 7.93 13.68
C THR A 55 13.92 8.27 12.60
N GLN A 56 14.37 8.42 11.35
CA GLN A 56 13.50 8.53 10.20
C GLN A 56 12.66 7.25 9.97
N TYR A 57 13.14 6.12 10.45
CA TYR A 57 12.42 4.84 10.36
C TYR A 57 11.21 4.81 11.28
N ASP A 58 11.32 5.33 12.51
CA ASP A 58 10.17 5.41 13.43
C ASP A 58 9.04 6.27 12.82
N LEU A 59 9.42 7.35 12.12
CA LEU A 59 8.47 8.21 11.41
C LEU A 59 7.82 7.46 10.23
N TYR A 60 8.61 6.69 9.49
CA TYR A 60 8.12 5.88 8.37
C TYR A 60 7.20 4.76 8.85
N ASP A 61 7.59 4.04 9.90
CA ASP A 61 6.80 2.97 10.49
C ASP A 61 5.43 3.51 10.96
N GLU A 62 5.35 4.72 11.55
CA GLU A 62 4.07 5.35 11.89
C GLU A 62 3.22 5.70 10.64
N ILE A 63 3.83 6.01 9.49
CA ILE A 63 3.08 6.20 8.22
C ILE A 63 2.44 4.88 7.80
N ILE A 64 3.17 3.78 7.91
CA ILE A 64 2.67 2.44 7.57
C ILE A 64 1.56 2.00 8.52
N ASP A 65 1.72 2.24 9.82
CA ASP A 65 0.70 1.96 10.83
C ASP A 65 -0.60 2.75 10.55
N ASP A 66 -0.50 4.04 10.20
CA ASP A 66 -1.66 4.85 9.81
C ASP A 66 -2.38 4.25 8.61
N ILE A 67 -1.65 3.85 7.57
CA ILE A 67 -2.21 3.21 6.36
C ILE A 67 -2.89 1.89 6.72
N SER A 68 -2.26 1.05 7.53
CA SER A 68 -2.84 -0.21 8.02
C SER A 68 -4.14 0.00 8.78
N ASN A 69 -4.17 1.00 9.67
CA ASN A 69 -5.36 1.35 10.43
C ASN A 69 -6.47 1.89 9.53
N ASP A 70 -6.15 2.77 8.58
CA ASP A 70 -7.10 3.31 7.62
C ASP A 70 -7.73 2.19 6.76
N ILE A 71 -6.91 1.27 6.22
CA ILE A 71 -7.37 0.11 5.45
C ILE A 71 -8.23 -0.82 6.32
N GLY A 72 -7.79 -1.07 7.57
CA GLY A 72 -8.56 -1.87 8.50
C GLY A 72 -9.92 -1.26 8.85
N ALA A 73 -10.04 0.07 8.87
CA ALA A 73 -11.30 0.77 9.10
C ALA A 73 -12.26 0.74 7.89
N ILE A 74 -11.74 0.43 6.69
CA ILE A 74 -12.58 0.28 5.48
C ILE A 74 -13.40 -1.01 5.54
N TYR A 75 -12.87 -2.06 6.19
CA TYR A 75 -13.57 -3.36 6.27
C TYR A 75 -14.91 -3.25 7.00
N LYS A 76 -15.95 -3.85 6.43
CA LYS A 76 -17.28 -4.04 7.03
C LYS A 76 -17.78 -5.44 6.76
N ASP A 77 -18.48 -6.02 7.72
CA ASP A 77 -18.94 -7.41 7.66
C ASP A 77 -19.92 -7.69 6.49
N ASP A 78 -20.62 -6.68 6.01
CA ASP A 78 -21.58 -6.76 4.92
C ASP A 78 -20.96 -6.54 3.52
N TYR A 79 -19.65 -6.25 3.44
CA TYR A 79 -18.98 -6.05 2.16
C TYR A 79 -18.69 -7.38 1.45
N THR A 80 -19.00 -7.41 0.15
CA THR A 80 -18.41 -8.44 -0.71
C THR A 80 -16.89 -8.20 -0.86
N THR A 81 -16.14 -9.24 -1.24
CA THR A 81 -14.70 -9.09 -1.49
C THR A 81 -14.42 -8.03 -2.57
N VAL A 82 -15.29 -7.89 -3.58
CA VAL A 82 -15.14 -6.86 -4.62
C VAL A 82 -15.39 -5.47 -4.06
N ASP A 83 -16.39 -5.30 -3.19
CA ASP A 83 -16.68 -4.01 -2.56
C ASP A 83 -15.51 -3.56 -1.68
N PHE A 84 -15.00 -4.46 -0.84
CA PHE A 84 -13.82 -4.19 -0.01
C PHE A 84 -12.60 -3.81 -0.86
N LEU A 85 -12.25 -4.61 -1.86
CA LEU A 85 -11.13 -4.29 -2.76
C LEU A 85 -11.32 -2.96 -3.49
N THR A 86 -12.55 -2.64 -3.91
CA THR A 86 -12.86 -1.36 -4.56
C THR A 86 -12.57 -0.20 -3.61
N LYS A 87 -13.05 -0.28 -2.36
CA LYS A 87 -12.84 0.77 -1.36
C LYS A 87 -11.37 0.94 -0.99
N VAL A 88 -10.62 -0.16 -0.89
CA VAL A 88 -9.17 -0.13 -0.66
C VAL A 88 -8.45 0.53 -1.84
N LEU A 89 -8.81 0.21 -3.08
CA LEU A 89 -8.19 0.83 -4.25
C LEU A 89 -8.55 2.31 -4.39
N GLU A 90 -9.79 2.72 -4.06
CA GLU A 90 -10.19 4.14 -3.99
C GLU A 90 -9.36 4.90 -2.93
N TYR A 91 -9.13 4.30 -1.75
CA TYR A 91 -8.27 4.86 -0.72
C TYR A 91 -6.82 5.00 -1.20
N ILE A 92 -6.26 3.94 -1.80
CA ILE A 92 -4.91 3.95 -2.37
C ILE A 92 -4.78 5.04 -3.44
N GLU A 93 -5.78 5.19 -4.32
CA GLU A 93 -5.82 6.23 -5.35
C GLU A 93 -5.86 7.63 -4.74
N SER A 94 -6.62 7.83 -3.67
CA SER A 94 -6.71 9.12 -2.97
C SER A 94 -5.39 9.58 -2.35
N LYS A 95 -4.50 8.61 -2.03
CA LYS A 95 -3.15 8.84 -1.49
C LYS A 95 -2.05 8.42 -2.49
N ARG A 96 -2.31 8.59 -3.77
CA ARG A 96 -1.49 8.10 -4.88
C ARG A 96 0.00 8.36 -4.70
N ASP A 97 0.39 9.59 -4.39
CA ASP A 97 1.80 9.98 -4.28
C ASP A 97 2.52 9.22 -3.16
N THR A 98 1.86 9.07 -2.02
CA THR A 98 2.36 8.27 -0.90
C THR A 98 2.57 6.82 -1.30
N PHE A 99 1.58 6.20 -1.95
CA PHE A 99 1.69 4.80 -2.36
C PHE A 99 2.73 4.59 -3.46
N LEU A 100 2.90 5.53 -4.40
CA LEU A 100 3.96 5.46 -5.41
C LEU A 100 5.36 5.50 -4.77
N VAL A 101 5.53 6.21 -3.67
CA VAL A 101 6.79 6.26 -2.92
C VAL A 101 7.01 4.98 -2.13
N ILE A 102 6.02 4.55 -1.35
CA ILE A 102 6.12 3.37 -0.48
C ILE A 102 6.37 2.09 -1.28
N LEU A 103 5.71 1.97 -2.44
CA LEU A 103 5.80 0.81 -3.33
C LEU A 103 6.98 0.88 -4.31
N SER A 104 7.81 1.93 -4.26
CA SER A 104 9.03 2.05 -5.06
C SER A 104 10.24 1.52 -4.30
N ASP A 105 11.38 1.38 -5.02
CA ASP A 105 12.67 1.01 -4.44
C ASP A 105 13.18 2.03 -3.39
N ASN A 106 12.62 3.23 -3.33
CA ASN A 106 12.93 4.24 -2.33
C ASN A 106 12.24 3.96 -0.98
N GLY A 107 11.17 3.17 -0.97
CA GLY A 107 10.51 2.69 0.24
C GLY A 107 11.30 1.56 0.91
N LYS A 108 11.10 1.39 2.22
CA LYS A 108 11.70 0.29 2.99
C LYS A 108 10.93 -1.03 2.79
N LEU A 109 9.66 -0.91 2.43
CA LEU A 109 8.79 -2.07 2.26
C LEU A 109 9.08 -2.76 0.93
N SER A 110 9.52 -4.01 1.02
CA SER A 110 9.35 -4.92 -0.10
C SER A 110 7.85 -5.09 -0.39
N LEU A 111 7.53 -5.36 -1.65
CA LEU A 111 6.16 -5.64 -2.08
C LEU A 111 5.48 -6.72 -1.23
N GLY A 112 6.25 -7.68 -0.69
CA GLY A 112 5.78 -8.73 0.20
C GLY A 112 5.38 -8.23 1.58
N GLU A 113 6.17 -7.35 2.19
CA GLU A 113 5.89 -6.80 3.52
C GLU A 113 4.65 -5.91 3.53
N ALA A 114 4.42 -5.11 2.48
CA ALA A 114 3.19 -4.33 2.34
C ALA A 114 1.94 -5.23 2.31
N PHE A 115 2.05 -6.42 1.76
CA PHE A 115 0.94 -7.38 1.72
C PHE A 115 0.76 -8.13 3.03
N VAL A 116 1.83 -8.47 3.74
CA VAL A 116 1.75 -9.09 5.07
C VAL A 116 0.95 -8.19 6.00
N ILE A 117 1.22 -6.89 6.01
CA ILE A 117 0.44 -5.90 6.78
C ILE A 117 -1.05 -5.96 6.40
N PHE A 118 -1.35 -6.16 5.12
CA PHE A 118 -2.73 -6.25 4.61
C PHE A 118 -3.41 -7.58 4.98
N THR A 119 -2.66 -8.70 4.98
CA THR A 119 -3.21 -10.05 5.20
C THR A 119 -3.11 -10.55 6.63
N ASP A 120 -2.29 -9.92 7.46
CA ASP A 120 -2.02 -10.33 8.86
C ASP A 120 -3.30 -10.44 9.70
N ARG A 121 -4.33 -9.68 9.35
CA ARG A 121 -5.67 -9.77 9.95
C ARG A 121 -6.50 -10.98 9.50
N PHE A 122 -6.16 -11.59 8.37
CA PHE A 122 -6.97 -12.64 7.73
C PHE A 122 -6.31 -14.03 7.74
N ILE A 123 -5.04 -14.10 8.17
CA ILE A 123 -4.26 -15.33 8.15
C ILE A 123 -3.82 -15.70 9.57
N ASP A 124 -4.19 -16.91 10.00
CA ASP A 124 -3.61 -17.51 11.21
C ASP A 124 -2.23 -18.07 10.88
N HIS A 125 -1.18 -17.27 11.12
CA HIS A 125 0.20 -17.63 10.86
C HIS A 125 0.70 -18.85 11.66
N ASN A 126 0.02 -19.19 12.77
CA ASN A 126 0.41 -20.34 13.62
C ASN A 126 -0.02 -21.69 13.03
N ASN A 127 -0.92 -21.69 12.05
CA ASN A 127 -1.47 -22.92 11.46
C ASN A 127 -1.40 -22.94 9.92
N THR A 128 -0.50 -22.15 9.32
CA THR A 128 -0.39 -22.00 7.88
C THR A 128 0.67 -22.96 7.32
N SER A 129 0.31 -23.80 6.34
CA SER A 129 1.26 -24.66 5.67
C SER A 129 2.22 -23.87 4.77
N GLU A 130 3.44 -24.37 4.56
CA GLU A 130 4.44 -23.76 3.70
C GLU A 130 3.91 -23.46 2.29
N LEU A 131 3.06 -24.33 1.74
CA LEU A 131 2.42 -24.11 0.44
C LEU A 131 1.50 -22.88 0.43
N VAL A 132 0.76 -22.65 1.51
CA VAL A 132 -0.10 -21.48 1.65
C VAL A 132 0.76 -20.21 1.71
N THR A 133 1.90 -20.25 2.36
CA THR A 133 2.86 -19.12 2.38
C THR A 133 3.29 -18.75 0.97
N TYR A 134 3.71 -19.72 0.14
CA TYR A 134 4.08 -19.45 -1.26
C TYR A 134 2.94 -18.87 -2.09
N VAL A 135 1.71 -19.36 -1.89
CA VAL A 135 0.52 -18.81 -2.56
C VAL A 135 0.29 -17.35 -2.14
N MET A 136 0.44 -17.04 -0.86
CA MET A 136 0.28 -15.69 -0.33
C MET A 136 1.35 -14.74 -0.85
N GLU A 137 2.61 -15.17 -0.89
CA GLU A 137 3.71 -14.38 -1.47
C GLU A 137 3.46 -14.08 -2.95
N PHE A 138 3.00 -15.06 -3.73
CA PHE A 138 2.64 -14.88 -5.13
C PHE A 138 1.50 -13.86 -5.31
N ILE A 139 0.44 -13.99 -4.52
CA ILE A 139 -0.70 -13.05 -4.53
C ILE A 139 -0.22 -11.66 -4.14
N ALA A 140 0.59 -11.55 -3.08
CA ALA A 140 1.15 -10.30 -2.60
C ALA A 140 1.93 -9.56 -3.69
N ALA A 141 2.90 -10.23 -4.28
CA ALA A 141 3.74 -9.68 -5.32
C ALA A 141 2.91 -9.24 -6.54
N GLY A 142 1.95 -10.08 -6.95
CA GLY A 142 1.05 -9.79 -8.07
C GLY A 142 0.16 -8.58 -7.82
N LEU A 143 -0.47 -8.51 -6.65
CA LEU A 143 -1.32 -7.38 -6.24
C LEU A 143 -0.53 -6.08 -6.23
N THR A 144 0.60 -6.06 -5.55
CA THR A 144 1.39 -4.86 -5.36
C THR A 144 1.95 -4.34 -6.68
N SER A 145 2.50 -5.23 -7.52
CA SER A 145 2.98 -4.87 -8.86
C SER A 145 1.85 -4.32 -9.74
N THR A 146 0.66 -4.91 -9.68
CA THR A 146 -0.51 -4.47 -10.45
C THR A 146 -0.99 -3.10 -9.96
N ILE A 147 -1.11 -2.90 -8.65
CA ILE A 147 -1.54 -1.62 -8.05
C ILE A 147 -0.54 -0.51 -8.40
N TRP A 148 0.76 -0.77 -8.25
CA TRP A 148 1.79 0.21 -8.61
C TRP A 148 1.75 0.57 -10.10
N SER A 149 1.64 -0.42 -10.99
CA SER A 149 1.49 -0.20 -12.43
C SER A 149 0.22 0.58 -12.78
N TRP A 150 -0.89 0.31 -12.08
CA TRP A 150 -2.15 1.03 -12.23
C TRP A 150 -2.02 2.49 -11.77
N LEU A 151 -1.43 2.75 -10.61
CA LEU A 151 -1.22 4.10 -10.09
C LEU A 151 -0.33 4.97 -10.99
N LYS A 152 0.62 4.39 -11.71
CA LYS A 152 1.52 5.13 -12.61
C LYS A 152 0.84 5.67 -13.86
N LYS A 153 -0.28 5.09 -14.29
CA LYS A 153 -0.99 5.52 -15.49
C LYS A 153 -1.76 6.83 -15.24
N GLU A 154 -1.70 7.76 -16.20
CA GLU A 154 -2.52 8.98 -16.16
C GLU A 154 -3.99 8.66 -16.43
N ASN A 155 -4.30 7.92 -17.50
CA ASN A 155 -5.63 7.44 -17.83
C ASN A 155 -5.87 6.03 -17.24
N ARG A 156 -6.08 5.98 -15.92
CA ARG A 156 -6.32 4.73 -15.20
C ARG A 156 -7.72 4.19 -15.42
N ARG A 157 -7.82 2.86 -15.39
CA ARG A 157 -9.13 2.21 -15.22
C ARG A 157 -9.73 2.57 -13.86
N PRO A 158 -11.07 2.65 -13.73
CA PRO A 158 -11.73 2.81 -12.45
C PRO A 158 -11.28 1.75 -11.42
N ALA A 159 -11.19 2.13 -10.16
CA ALA A 159 -10.83 1.22 -9.06
C ALA A 159 -11.72 -0.04 -9.04
N SER A 160 -13.02 0.10 -9.31
CA SER A 160 -13.97 -1.01 -9.38
C SER A 160 -13.66 -2.04 -10.47
N ASP A 161 -13.13 -1.61 -11.61
CA ASP A 161 -12.74 -2.53 -12.69
C ASP A 161 -11.49 -3.33 -12.30
N VAL A 162 -10.52 -2.65 -11.68
CA VAL A 162 -9.29 -3.29 -11.18
C VAL A 162 -9.62 -4.24 -10.04
N ALA A 163 -10.48 -3.84 -9.10
CA ALA A 163 -10.95 -4.69 -7.99
C ALA A 163 -11.59 -5.98 -8.50
N ARG A 164 -12.50 -5.88 -9.49
CA ARG A 164 -13.18 -7.03 -10.10
C ARG A 164 -12.20 -7.96 -10.82
N MET A 165 -11.23 -7.41 -11.53
CA MET A 165 -10.16 -8.18 -12.17
C MET A 165 -9.33 -8.94 -11.13
N LEU A 166 -8.86 -8.26 -10.07
CA LEU A 166 -8.07 -8.87 -9.00
C LEU A 166 -8.86 -9.94 -8.25
N HIS A 167 -10.13 -9.67 -7.91
CA HIS A 167 -11.02 -10.67 -7.31
C HIS A 167 -11.15 -11.93 -8.18
N ASN A 168 -11.43 -11.75 -9.46
CA ASN A 168 -11.58 -12.88 -10.38
C ASN A 168 -10.29 -13.70 -10.50
N LEU A 169 -9.14 -13.03 -10.51
CA LEU A 169 -7.84 -13.68 -10.55
C LEU A 169 -7.59 -14.50 -9.27
N MET A 170 -7.86 -13.94 -8.11
CA MET A 170 -7.68 -14.63 -6.82
C MET A 170 -8.63 -15.82 -6.67
N MET A 171 -9.91 -15.65 -7.00
CA MET A 171 -10.95 -16.67 -6.76
C MET A 171 -10.99 -17.77 -7.82
N HIS A 172 -10.58 -17.48 -9.05
CA HIS A 172 -10.77 -18.37 -10.18
C HIS A 172 -9.50 -18.68 -10.97
N GLY A 173 -8.37 -18.07 -10.58
CA GLY A 173 -7.08 -18.24 -11.25
C GLY A 173 -7.02 -17.66 -12.67
N LEU A 174 -5.83 -17.79 -13.26
CA LEU A 174 -5.52 -17.19 -14.57
C LEU A 174 -6.40 -17.72 -15.72
N GLY A 175 -6.80 -19.00 -15.69
CA GLY A 175 -7.56 -19.62 -16.77
C GLY A 175 -8.95 -19.00 -17.02
N ARG A 176 -9.57 -18.41 -15.99
CA ARG A 176 -10.86 -17.70 -16.17
C ARG A 176 -10.65 -16.25 -16.61
N VAL A 177 -9.63 -15.59 -16.09
CA VAL A 177 -9.29 -14.20 -16.48
C VAL A 177 -8.84 -14.15 -17.93
N ALA A 178 -8.03 -15.10 -18.36
CA ALA A 178 -7.54 -15.20 -19.73
C ALA A 178 -8.69 -15.42 -20.75
N ARG A 179 -9.70 -16.22 -20.39
CA ARG A 179 -10.92 -16.39 -21.23
C ARG A 179 -11.73 -15.09 -21.36
N LEU A 180 -11.83 -14.30 -20.29
CA LEU A 180 -12.58 -13.03 -20.29
C LEU A 180 -11.84 -11.92 -21.06
N SER A 181 -10.50 -11.96 -21.09
CA SER A 181 -9.66 -10.98 -21.79
C SER A 181 -9.34 -11.34 -23.24
N GLY A 182 -9.80 -12.51 -23.75
CA GLY A 182 -9.43 -13.01 -25.09
C GLY A 182 -8.02 -13.59 -25.20
N PHE A 183 -7.22 -13.50 -24.14
CA PHE A 183 -5.79 -13.90 -24.15
C PHE A 183 -5.58 -15.39 -24.50
N ILE A 184 -6.49 -16.29 -24.10
CA ILE A 184 -6.41 -17.74 -24.44
C ILE A 184 -6.76 -18.01 -25.92
N ARG A 185 -7.46 -17.12 -26.59
CA ARG A 185 -7.78 -17.31 -28.01
C ARG A 185 -6.49 -17.26 -28.85
N GLU A 186 -5.59 -16.37 -28.53
CA GLU A 186 -4.27 -16.25 -29.20
C GLU A 186 -3.33 -17.42 -28.87
N MET A 187 -3.41 -18.02 -27.68
CA MET A 187 -2.57 -19.16 -27.32
C MET A 187 -3.01 -20.46 -28.01
N LYS A 188 -4.31 -20.66 -28.26
CA LYS A 188 -4.78 -21.85 -29.01
C LYS A 188 -4.43 -21.82 -30.49
N ASP A 189 -4.43 -20.64 -31.09
CA ASP A 189 -4.07 -20.48 -32.52
C ASP A 189 -2.57 -20.71 -32.76
N ASN A 190 -1.72 -20.67 -31.73
CA ASN A 190 -0.29 -20.95 -31.82
C ASN A 190 0.09 -22.41 -31.51
N GLU A 191 -0.81 -23.23 -30.95
CA GLU A 191 -0.58 -24.67 -30.73
C GLU A 191 -1.04 -25.57 -31.90
N GLU A 192 -1.79 -25.00 -32.86
CA GLU A 192 -2.28 -25.70 -34.06
C GLU A 192 -1.43 -25.39 -35.33
N GLN A 193 -0.27 -24.70 -35.21
CA GLN A 193 0.72 -24.52 -36.28
C GLN A 193 1.99 -25.32 -36.01
#